data_85fcaf533ff2fb3f7fe8aa9bf2696d26
#
_entry.id   85fcaf533ff2fb3f7fe8aa9bf2696d26
#
_cell.length_a   1.000
_cell.length_b   1.000
_cell.length_c   1.000
_cell.angle_alpha   90.00
_cell.angle_beta   90.00
_cell.angle_gamma   90.00
#
_symmetry.space_group_name_H-M   'P 1'
#
loop_
_entity.id
_entity.type
_entity.pdbx_description
1 polymer ?
#
loop_
_entity_poly.entity_id
_entity_poly.type
_entity_poly.pdbx_seq_one_letter_code
_entity_poly.pdbx_strand_id
1 'polypeptide(L)'
;MKQRFNIVVIGCGIFGAEIALKVSSMGLSVKVFEANDDILLGASMNNQNRLHLGFHYPRDIETGIQSIRGFDLFKNKYEKCIQSNFLNTYFIANNNSFTDMDEYLIFCKELGVPFKNIKSKDLPIKLEGVGSGISCNEVVYDCEILRDIVKENIKK
;
A
#
# COMPACT_ATOMS: atom_id res chain seq x y z
N MET A 1 -34.19 -24.58 -3.48
CA MET A 1 -33.90 -24.14 -2.10
C MET A 1 -33.22 -22.78 -2.15
N LYS A 2 -33.61 -21.81 -1.31
CA LYS A 2 -32.86 -20.54 -1.24
C LYS A 2 -31.53 -20.81 -0.53
N GLN A 3 -30.42 -20.53 -1.22
CA GLN A 3 -29.08 -20.64 -0.64
C GLN A 3 -28.96 -19.59 0.46
N ARG A 4 -28.59 -20.00 1.68
CA ARG A 4 -28.34 -19.08 2.81
C ARG A 4 -26.84 -18.85 2.93
N PHE A 5 -26.44 -17.59 3.04
CA PHE A 5 -25.07 -17.19 3.31
C PHE A 5 -24.96 -16.73 4.77
N ASN A 6 -23.83 -17.01 5.40
CA ASN A 6 -23.54 -16.49 6.73
C ASN A 6 -23.12 -15.01 6.67
N ILE A 7 -22.37 -14.65 5.63
CA ILE A 7 -21.79 -13.31 5.44
C ILE A 7 -22.06 -12.84 4.02
N VAL A 8 -22.34 -11.56 3.90
CA VAL A 8 -22.39 -10.83 2.62
C VAL A 8 -21.36 -9.73 2.66
N VAL A 9 -20.51 -9.67 1.63
CA VAL A 9 -19.53 -8.61 1.43
C VAL A 9 -19.98 -7.76 0.24
N ILE A 10 -20.03 -6.45 0.41
CA ILE A 10 -20.39 -5.49 -0.63
C ILE A 10 -19.12 -4.75 -1.07
N GLY A 11 -18.76 -4.89 -2.34
CA GLY A 11 -17.53 -4.41 -2.93
C GLY A 11 -16.41 -5.45 -2.89
N CYS A 12 -15.77 -5.69 -4.03
CA CYS A 12 -14.65 -6.61 -4.18
C CYS A 12 -13.36 -5.86 -4.56
N GLY A 13 -13.09 -4.73 -3.89
CA GLY A 13 -11.76 -4.15 -3.80
C GLY A 13 -10.87 -5.06 -2.95
N ILE A 14 -9.59 -4.72 -2.78
CA ILE A 14 -8.64 -5.56 -2.04
C ILE A 14 -9.12 -5.89 -0.61
N PHE A 15 -9.71 -4.94 0.10
CA PHE A 15 -10.24 -5.19 1.45
C PHE A 15 -11.42 -6.15 1.46
N GLY A 16 -12.40 -5.96 0.55
CA GLY A 16 -13.55 -6.84 0.45
C GLY A 16 -13.15 -8.27 0.07
N ALA A 17 -12.23 -8.41 -0.87
CA ALA A 17 -11.66 -9.69 -1.26
C ALA A 17 -10.94 -10.39 -0.08
N GLU A 18 -10.09 -9.66 0.65
CA GLU A 18 -9.38 -10.20 1.81
C GLU A 18 -10.32 -10.66 2.93
N ILE A 19 -11.35 -9.85 3.23
CA ILE A 19 -12.38 -10.22 4.21
C ILE A 19 -13.12 -11.49 3.76
N ALA A 20 -13.53 -11.54 2.50
CA ALA A 20 -14.24 -12.70 1.96
C ALA A 20 -13.40 -13.99 2.06
N LEU A 21 -12.13 -13.92 1.64
CA LEU A 21 -11.19 -15.04 1.74
C LEU A 21 -10.96 -15.46 3.19
N LYS A 22 -10.76 -14.50 4.10
CA LYS A 22 -10.54 -14.79 5.51
C LYS A 22 -11.74 -15.46 6.16
N VAL A 23 -12.94 -14.93 5.93
CA VAL A 23 -14.19 -15.47 6.49
C VAL A 23 -14.49 -16.84 5.90
N SER A 24 -14.27 -17.05 4.60
CA SER A 24 -14.41 -18.35 3.96
C SER A 24 -13.47 -19.40 4.56
N SER A 25 -12.22 -19.01 4.83
CA SER A 25 -11.25 -19.90 5.49
C SER A 25 -11.61 -20.31 6.91
N MET A 26 -12.56 -19.61 7.53
CA MET A 26 -13.15 -19.96 8.83
C MET A 26 -14.35 -20.93 8.72
N GLY A 27 -14.65 -21.42 7.50
CA GLY A 27 -15.76 -22.33 7.24
C GLY A 27 -17.13 -21.66 7.10
N LEU A 28 -17.19 -20.33 6.99
CA LEU A 28 -18.43 -19.60 6.78
C LEU A 28 -18.71 -19.44 5.28
N SER A 29 -19.99 -19.56 4.90
CA SER A 29 -20.39 -19.28 3.52
C SER A 29 -20.47 -17.78 3.28
N VAL A 30 -19.80 -17.33 2.22
CA VAL A 30 -19.68 -15.91 1.86
C VAL A 30 -20.28 -15.67 0.50
N LYS A 31 -21.01 -14.55 0.35
CA LYS A 31 -21.39 -14.02 -0.95
C LYS A 31 -20.83 -12.62 -1.11
N VAL A 32 -20.13 -12.40 -2.22
CA VAL A 32 -19.57 -11.09 -2.56
C VAL A 32 -20.39 -10.46 -3.68
N PHE A 33 -20.73 -9.18 -3.56
CA PHE A 33 -21.33 -8.37 -4.59
C PHE A 33 -20.34 -7.29 -5.00
N GLU A 34 -20.10 -7.16 -6.32
CA GLU A 34 -19.31 -6.11 -6.93
C GLU A 34 -20.17 -5.36 -7.96
N ALA A 35 -20.04 -4.05 -7.98
CA ALA A 35 -20.81 -3.18 -8.88
C ALA A 35 -20.23 -3.11 -10.28
N ASN A 36 -18.91 -3.33 -10.40
CA ASN A 36 -18.21 -3.31 -11.67
C ASN A 36 -18.21 -4.71 -12.31
N ASP A 37 -17.85 -4.77 -13.59
CA ASP A 37 -17.76 -6.03 -14.35
C ASP A 37 -16.62 -6.93 -13.88
N ASP A 38 -15.67 -6.38 -13.10
CA ASP A 38 -14.53 -7.10 -12.55
C ASP A 38 -14.15 -6.59 -11.14
N ILE A 39 -13.38 -7.39 -10.42
CA ILE A 39 -12.90 -7.05 -9.06
C ILE A 39 -11.72 -6.06 -9.10
N LEU A 40 -11.48 -5.39 -7.98
CA LEU A 40 -10.37 -4.44 -7.76
C LEU A 40 -10.40 -3.18 -8.63
N LEU A 41 -11.39 -2.93 -9.47
CA LEU A 41 -11.43 -1.80 -10.42
C LEU A 41 -11.60 -0.41 -9.77
N GLY A 42 -11.92 -0.35 -8.49
CA GLY A 42 -12.02 0.91 -7.74
C GLY A 42 -10.65 1.46 -7.29
N ALA A 43 -10.57 1.94 -6.07
CA ALA A 43 -9.36 2.51 -5.49
C ALA A 43 -8.15 1.56 -5.49
N SER A 44 -8.39 0.25 -5.49
CA SER A 44 -7.32 -0.75 -5.51
C SER A 44 -6.46 -0.75 -6.78
N MET A 45 -6.99 -0.27 -7.92
CA MET A 45 -6.24 -0.08 -9.16
C MET A 45 -5.91 1.39 -9.46
N ASN A 46 -6.70 2.33 -8.92
CA ASN A 46 -6.61 3.75 -9.24
C ASN A 46 -5.84 4.52 -8.16
N ASN A 47 -4.60 4.11 -7.88
CA ASN A 47 -3.69 4.74 -6.95
C ASN A 47 -2.23 4.64 -7.45
N GLN A 48 -1.27 5.02 -6.65
CA GLN A 48 0.15 4.95 -7.02
C GLN A 48 0.75 3.54 -6.97
N ASN A 49 -0.02 2.55 -6.55
CA ASN A 49 0.39 1.14 -6.38
C ASN A 49 1.66 0.96 -5.53
N ARG A 50 1.87 1.87 -4.56
CA ARG A 50 2.99 1.81 -3.62
C ARG A 50 2.57 1.06 -2.37
N LEU A 51 3.42 0.16 -1.93
CA LEU A 51 3.31 -0.47 -0.63
C LEU A 51 4.22 0.30 0.34
N HIS A 52 3.60 0.99 1.29
CA HIS A 52 4.26 1.96 2.16
C HIS A 52 4.89 1.33 3.39
N LEU A 53 6.08 1.82 3.76
CA LEU A 53 6.75 1.55 5.04
C LEU A 53 6.50 2.66 6.09
N GLY A 54 5.43 3.43 5.91
CA GLY A 54 5.02 4.45 6.86
C GLY A 54 5.58 5.86 6.62
N PHE A 55 6.58 6.03 5.77
CA PHE A 55 7.23 7.32 5.49
C PHE A 55 6.29 8.41 4.95
N HIS A 56 5.12 8.02 4.47
CA HIS A 56 4.10 8.92 3.95
C HIS A 56 3.28 9.65 5.03
N TYR A 57 3.42 9.25 6.30
CA TYR A 57 2.56 9.74 7.40
C TYR A 57 3.33 10.55 8.47
N PRO A 58 4.07 11.62 8.14
CA PRO A 58 5.00 12.28 9.07
C PRO A 58 4.33 12.93 10.29
N ARG A 59 3.00 13.00 10.35
CA ARG A 59 2.23 13.56 11.45
C ARG A 59 1.43 12.52 12.23
N ASP A 60 1.61 11.23 11.91
CA ASP A 60 0.86 10.15 12.53
C ASP A 60 1.73 8.88 12.61
N ILE A 61 2.44 8.76 13.70
CA ILE A 61 3.35 7.63 13.94
C ILE A 61 2.59 6.29 14.02
N GLU A 62 1.37 6.29 14.54
CA GLU A 62 0.59 5.06 14.66
C GLU A 62 0.20 4.52 13.29
N THR A 63 -0.26 5.38 12.38
CA THR A 63 -0.53 5.00 10.98
C THR A 63 0.76 4.53 10.28
N GLY A 64 1.90 5.18 10.55
CA GLY A 64 3.21 4.74 10.07
C GLY A 64 3.55 3.31 10.52
N ILE A 65 3.40 3.02 11.80
CA ILE A 65 3.65 1.69 12.38
C ILE A 65 2.68 0.64 11.82
N GLN A 66 1.41 0.98 11.64
CA GLN A 66 0.42 0.08 11.02
C GLN A 66 0.82 -0.27 9.58
N SER A 67 1.32 0.71 8.81
CA SER A 67 1.81 0.50 7.45
C SER A 67 2.98 -0.49 7.42
N ILE A 68 3.93 -0.38 8.34
CA ILE A 68 5.06 -1.31 8.47
C ILE A 68 4.56 -2.74 8.73
N ARG A 69 3.63 -2.91 9.67
CA ARG A 69 3.04 -4.23 9.97
C ARG A 69 2.30 -4.83 8.77
N GLY A 70 1.60 -4.00 8.01
CA GLY A 70 0.89 -4.42 6.79
C GLY A 70 1.82 -4.76 5.63
N PHE A 71 2.97 -4.11 5.56
CA PHE A 71 3.94 -4.25 4.46
C PHE A 71 4.39 -5.69 4.26
N ASP A 72 4.90 -6.33 5.30
CA ASP A 72 5.41 -7.70 5.22
C ASP A 72 4.30 -8.71 4.96
N LEU A 73 3.12 -8.50 5.57
CA LEU A 73 1.96 -9.36 5.34
C LEU A 73 1.52 -9.33 3.88
N PHE A 74 1.41 -8.14 3.30
CA PHE A 74 1.02 -7.98 1.90
C PHE A 74 2.10 -8.54 0.97
N LYS A 75 3.35 -8.15 1.18
CA LYS A 75 4.49 -8.58 0.38
C LYS A 75 4.62 -10.11 0.33
N ASN A 76 4.49 -10.78 1.47
CA ASN A 76 4.58 -12.24 1.54
C ASN A 76 3.39 -12.92 0.86
N LYS A 77 2.20 -12.38 1.02
CA LYS A 77 0.99 -12.96 0.43
C LYS A 77 0.91 -12.78 -1.09
N TYR A 78 1.38 -11.64 -1.58
CA TYR A 78 1.26 -11.20 -2.96
C TYR A 78 2.62 -11.00 -3.64
N GLU A 79 3.63 -11.78 -3.25
CA GLU A 79 5.01 -11.67 -3.73
C GLU A 79 5.12 -11.55 -5.26
N LYS A 80 4.32 -12.33 -6.00
CA LYS A 80 4.35 -12.37 -7.46
C LYS A 80 4.01 -11.06 -8.16
N CYS A 81 3.26 -10.17 -7.50
CA CYS A 81 2.95 -8.86 -8.05
C CYS A 81 3.90 -7.76 -7.58
N ILE A 82 4.85 -8.06 -6.69
CA ILE A 82 5.77 -7.08 -6.12
C ILE A 82 6.90 -6.77 -7.08
N GLN A 83 7.18 -5.46 -7.21
CA GLN A 83 8.31 -4.94 -7.95
C GLN A 83 9.13 -4.05 -7.02
N SER A 84 10.43 -4.35 -6.89
CA SER A 84 11.35 -3.70 -5.95
C SER A 84 12.51 -2.95 -6.60
N ASN A 85 12.59 -2.91 -7.93
CA ASN A 85 13.72 -2.32 -8.68
C ASN A 85 13.54 -0.82 -8.91
N PHE A 86 13.02 -0.10 -7.91
CA PHE A 86 12.77 1.34 -7.99
C PHE A 86 13.46 2.09 -6.86
N LEU A 87 13.90 3.29 -7.18
CA LEU A 87 14.33 4.25 -6.17
C LEU A 87 13.08 4.98 -5.65
N ASN A 88 12.64 4.62 -4.46
CA ASN A 88 11.57 5.36 -3.77
C ASN A 88 12.17 6.49 -2.97
N THR A 89 11.65 7.70 -3.20
CA THR A 89 12.14 8.90 -2.54
C THR A 89 11.00 9.74 -1.98
N TYR A 90 11.27 10.41 -0.88
CA TYR A 90 10.40 11.40 -0.27
C TYR A 90 11.16 12.71 -0.11
N PHE A 91 10.55 13.78 -0.51
CA PHE A 91 11.06 15.14 -0.34
C PHE A 91 10.01 16.00 0.37
N ILE A 92 10.49 16.89 1.21
CA ILE A 92 9.64 17.90 1.83
C ILE A 92 9.75 19.17 1.00
N ALA A 93 8.61 19.80 0.71
CA ALA A 93 8.58 21.07 -0.01
C ALA A 93 9.26 22.16 0.82
N ASN A 94 10.07 22.99 0.16
CA ASN A 94 10.78 24.09 0.84
C ASN A 94 9.83 25.15 1.40
N ASN A 95 8.63 25.28 0.81
CA ASN A 95 7.65 26.26 1.21
C ASN A 95 6.25 25.62 1.34
N ASN A 96 5.42 26.16 2.21
CA ASN A 96 4.02 25.74 2.41
C ASN A 96 3.84 24.28 2.82
N SER A 97 4.83 23.65 3.43
CA SER A 97 4.72 22.36 4.04
C SER A 97 4.31 22.48 5.51
N PHE A 98 3.48 21.55 6.00
CA PHE A 98 3.14 21.43 7.43
C PHE A 98 4.20 20.69 8.25
N THR A 99 5.24 20.15 7.59
CA THR A 99 6.34 19.43 8.20
C THR A 99 7.62 19.92 7.54
N ASP A 100 8.60 20.31 8.31
CA ASP A 100 9.93 20.62 7.79
C ASP A 100 10.80 19.36 7.69
N MET A 101 12.02 19.51 7.15
CA MET A 101 12.90 18.37 6.91
C MET A 101 13.46 17.79 8.20
N ASP A 102 13.69 18.60 9.21
CA ASP A 102 14.23 18.13 10.50
C ASP A 102 13.18 17.34 11.28
N GLU A 103 11.95 17.84 11.34
CA GLU A 103 10.79 17.13 11.89
C GLU A 103 10.56 15.81 11.15
N TYR A 104 10.67 15.81 9.83
CA TYR A 104 10.52 14.61 9.01
C TYR A 104 11.59 13.56 9.31
N LEU A 105 12.84 13.97 9.49
CA LEU A 105 13.93 13.05 9.84
C LEU A 105 13.78 12.47 11.25
N ILE A 106 13.25 13.24 12.20
CA ILE A 106 12.91 12.73 13.53
C ILE A 106 11.87 11.63 13.41
N PHE A 107 10.77 11.90 12.72
CA PHE A 107 9.72 10.92 12.44
C PHE A 107 10.26 9.66 11.74
N CYS A 108 11.09 9.80 10.72
CA CYS A 108 11.69 8.65 10.02
C CYS A 108 12.55 7.77 10.96
N LYS A 109 13.25 8.39 11.93
CA LYS A 109 14.01 7.66 12.94
C LYS A 109 13.09 6.93 13.92
N GLU A 110 12.00 7.55 14.34
CA GLU A 110 11.00 6.95 15.23
C GLU A 110 10.31 5.74 14.59
N LEU A 111 10.08 5.76 13.27
CA LEU A 111 9.57 4.59 12.55
C LEU A 111 10.48 3.37 12.67
N GLY A 112 11.78 3.55 12.88
CA GLY A 112 12.75 2.47 13.00
C GLY A 112 13.03 1.70 11.70
N VAL A 113 12.61 2.24 10.54
CA VAL A 113 12.82 1.63 9.21
C VAL A 113 14.05 2.26 8.55
N PRO A 114 14.94 1.46 7.96
CA PRO A 114 16.13 1.99 7.29
C PRO A 114 15.80 2.94 6.13
N PHE A 115 16.49 4.07 6.09
CA PHE A 115 16.45 5.03 5.01
C PHE A 115 17.82 5.68 4.78
N LYS A 116 18.01 6.35 3.65
CA LYS A 116 19.22 7.12 3.33
C LYS A 116 18.85 8.56 3.04
N ASN A 117 19.62 9.51 3.60
CA ASN A 117 19.47 10.91 3.25
C ASN A 117 19.96 11.14 1.81
N ILE A 118 19.21 11.91 1.05
CA ILE A 118 19.54 12.30 -0.33
C ILE A 118 19.27 13.78 -0.54
N LYS A 119 19.84 14.33 -1.60
CA LYS A 119 19.54 15.69 -2.07
C LYS A 119 18.88 15.63 -3.44
N SER A 120 18.00 16.57 -3.74
CA SER A 120 17.31 16.63 -5.04
C SER A 120 18.29 16.69 -6.22
N LYS A 121 19.45 17.35 -6.04
CA LYS A 121 20.51 17.46 -7.05
C LYS A 121 21.21 16.13 -7.38
N ASP A 122 21.09 15.11 -6.52
CA ASP A 122 21.73 13.80 -6.69
C ASP A 122 20.84 12.85 -7.52
N LEU A 123 19.64 13.29 -7.88
CA LEU A 123 18.72 12.52 -8.72
C LEU A 123 18.98 12.79 -10.22
N PRO A 124 18.68 11.81 -11.08
CA PRO A 124 18.82 11.96 -12.53
C PRO A 124 17.77 12.89 -13.15
N ILE A 125 16.84 13.40 -12.36
CA ILE A 125 15.76 14.32 -12.76
C ILE A 125 15.88 15.63 -12.01
N LYS A 126 15.56 16.75 -12.66
CA LYS A 126 15.48 18.05 -12.01
C LYS A 126 14.20 18.17 -11.20
N LEU A 127 14.34 18.43 -9.90
CA LEU A 127 13.21 18.75 -9.02
C LEU A 127 13.31 20.20 -8.59
N GLU A 128 12.17 20.89 -8.58
CA GLU A 128 12.05 22.27 -8.12
C GLU A 128 11.24 22.34 -6.83
N GLY A 129 11.53 23.32 -5.99
CA GLY A 129 10.81 23.53 -4.72
C GLY A 129 11.13 22.55 -3.61
N VAL A 130 12.13 21.69 -3.80
CA VAL A 130 12.58 20.72 -2.79
C VAL A 130 14.12 20.69 -2.72
N GLY A 131 14.67 20.40 -1.55
CA GLY A 131 16.13 20.38 -1.34
C GLY A 131 16.63 19.03 -0.88
N SER A 132 16.32 18.67 0.34
CA SER A 132 16.71 17.41 0.98
C SER A 132 15.53 16.46 1.06
N GLY A 133 15.83 15.17 1.12
CA GLY A 133 14.83 14.11 1.24
C GLY A 133 15.47 12.80 1.70
N ILE A 134 14.72 11.74 1.62
CA ILE A 134 15.18 10.39 1.91
C ILE A 134 14.94 9.46 0.72
N SER A 135 15.72 8.39 0.64
CA SER A 135 15.41 7.21 -0.15
C SER A 135 15.15 6.01 0.77
N CYS A 136 14.22 5.16 0.39
CA CYS A 136 13.80 4.01 1.17
C CYS A 136 13.49 2.80 0.28
N ASN A 137 13.35 1.63 0.91
CA ASN A 137 13.13 0.35 0.24
C ASN A 137 11.62 0.00 0.16
N GLU A 138 10.75 0.99 -0.02
CA GLU A 138 9.38 0.71 -0.38
C GLU A 138 9.31 0.03 -1.74
N VAL A 139 8.22 -0.67 -1.99
CA VAL A 139 8.00 -1.39 -3.23
C VAL A 139 6.73 -0.90 -3.91
N VAL A 140 6.58 -1.20 -5.19
CA VAL A 140 5.31 -1.06 -5.90
C VAL A 140 4.77 -2.45 -6.23
N TYR A 141 3.49 -2.52 -6.50
CA TYR A 141 2.86 -3.75 -6.96
C TYR A 141 2.19 -3.56 -8.32
N ASP A 142 2.22 -4.59 -9.13
CA ASP A 142 1.46 -4.65 -10.37
C ASP A 142 0.01 -5.00 -10.03
N CYS A 143 -0.90 -4.06 -10.29
CA CYS A 143 -2.30 -4.21 -9.91
C CYS A 143 -3.06 -5.22 -10.78
N GLU A 144 -2.62 -5.48 -12.02
CA GLU A 144 -3.24 -6.49 -12.87
C GLU A 144 -2.85 -7.89 -12.39
N ILE A 145 -1.57 -8.10 -12.10
CA ILE A 145 -1.10 -9.36 -11.51
C ILE A 145 -1.76 -9.59 -10.14
N LEU A 146 -1.87 -8.54 -9.31
CA LEU A 146 -2.58 -8.63 -8.03
C LEU A 146 -4.03 -9.07 -8.23
N ARG A 147 -4.74 -8.47 -9.18
CA ARG A 147 -6.12 -8.82 -9.50
C ARG A 147 -6.25 -10.29 -9.91
N ASP A 148 -5.37 -10.78 -10.76
CA ASP A 148 -5.39 -12.17 -11.21
C ASP A 148 -5.15 -13.15 -10.06
N ILE A 149 -4.19 -12.87 -9.17
CA ILE A 149 -3.95 -13.66 -7.96
C ILE A 149 -5.20 -13.70 -7.07
N VAL A 150 -5.85 -12.54 -6.85
CA VAL A 150 -7.06 -12.46 -6.03
C VAL A 150 -8.21 -13.24 -6.66
N LYS A 151 -8.40 -13.14 -7.99
CA LYS A 151 -9.41 -13.93 -8.73
C LYS A 151 -9.22 -15.43 -8.56
N GLU A 152 -7.97 -15.90 -8.69
CA GLU A 152 -7.66 -17.32 -8.49
C GLU A 152 -7.97 -17.79 -7.07
N ASN A 153 -7.71 -16.95 -6.08
CA ASN A 153 -7.96 -17.27 -4.68
C ASN A 153 -9.46 -17.31 -4.34
N ILE A 154 -10.26 -16.42 -4.93
CA ILE A 154 -11.72 -16.39 -4.69
C ILE A 154 -12.46 -17.57 -5.36
N LYS A 155 -11.90 -18.14 -6.43
CA LYS A 155 -12.50 -19.29 -7.14
C LYS A 155 -12.31 -20.63 -6.40
N LYS A 156 -11.41 -20.71 -5.46
CA LYS A 156 -11.14 -21.89 -4.63
C LYS A 156 -12.09 -21.99 -3.46
#